data_1c975b044f637c51318164a169bf16fe
#
_entry.id   1c975b044f637c51318164a169bf16fe
#
_cell.length_a   1.000
_cell.length_b   1.000
_cell.length_c   1.000
_cell.angle_alpha   90.00
_cell.angle_beta   90.00
_cell.angle_gamma   90.00
#
_symmetry.space_group_name_H-M   'P 1'
#
loop_
_entity.id
_entity.type
_entity.pdbx_description
1 polymer ?
#
loop_
_entity_poly.entity_id
_entity_poly.type
_entity_poly.pdbx_seq_one_letter_code
_entity_poly.pdbx_strand_id
1 'polypeptide(L)'
;MQRQLKKSPQLSLIQIQVRAEMELRRLAKAVDVVAPSYWRDWLITMFPRYVSAPFAPRHIEFWEWADAVTPASAPDPFVAIWPRGGAKSTSAELGVTYLGATEKRRYCWYISSTQDKADGHVDTIAALMESDEIDRYYPRMAERKLGKYGNSKGWRRSRLRTASGFTVDSLGLDTGARGVKVEDQRPDLIVLDDVDELHDSFSITQKKMETITKSVLPAGANGNTAVLFIQNLITPESIASRLADGRAEFLASRRVSGPFPAIDGLAYEQRDGRFFITDGSPTWEGQSLAICQEQINLWGISAFLQEAQHDVERTGLIWDHVEFLHIEWERIPDLVRVVVWIDPAVTSNDGSDCQGVSAGGIDTGGTVYNLYAWEGIKSPEAAMEQAIRKGIELEAQHIGVETDQGGDTWESVYKVAAEKVQNDMRLEWLTAHPDKRIEDMPPFRIPPFTSDKVSRLRNDAGRGSDSRSKMARNQLMLSEGYEHGKVVHMVGTHNVLEKSLRRFPNKPLDLADSWWWCWADLTERRTVGAWGRR
;
A
#
# COMPACT_ATOMS: atom_id res chain seq x y z
N MET A 1 -8.21 -26.76 64.14
CA MET A 1 -7.97 -26.09 62.85
C MET A 1 -6.48 -25.91 62.65
N GLN A 2 -5.78 -26.95 62.18
CA GLN A 2 -4.31 -26.95 61.94
C GLN A 2 -4.05 -26.49 60.53
N ARG A 3 -3.45 -25.29 60.33
CA ARG A 3 -2.90 -24.84 59.05
C ARG A 3 -1.70 -25.68 58.69
N GLN A 4 -1.81 -26.54 57.69
CA GLN A 4 -0.65 -27.20 57.06
C GLN A 4 0.20 -26.14 56.38
N LEU A 5 1.38 -25.87 56.91
CA LEU A 5 2.47 -25.16 56.27
C LEU A 5 2.94 -25.97 55.06
N LYS A 6 2.67 -25.48 53.84
CA LYS A 6 3.21 -26.07 52.60
C LYS A 6 4.74 -25.94 52.65
N LYS A 7 5.45 -27.05 52.82
CA LYS A 7 6.90 -27.14 52.70
C LYS A 7 7.28 -26.71 51.28
N SER A 8 8.14 -25.68 51.16
CA SER A 8 8.78 -25.33 49.89
C SER A 8 9.60 -26.53 49.40
N PRO A 9 9.51 -26.89 48.11
CA PRO A 9 10.29 -28.04 47.61
C PRO A 9 11.77 -27.73 47.75
N GLN A 10 12.49 -28.59 48.46
CA GLN A 10 13.94 -28.54 48.54
C GLN A 10 14.48 -28.91 47.14
N LEU A 11 15.33 -28.04 46.58
CA LEU A 11 16.07 -28.33 45.35
C LEU A 11 16.92 -29.59 45.56
N SER A 12 16.97 -30.50 44.58
CA SER A 12 17.87 -31.63 44.60
C SER A 12 19.34 -31.18 44.65
N LEU A 13 20.22 -31.96 45.23
CA LEU A 13 21.68 -31.68 45.29
C LEU A 13 22.23 -31.36 43.88
N ILE A 14 21.75 -32.04 42.84
CA ILE A 14 22.13 -31.84 41.45
C ILE A 14 21.69 -30.41 40.97
N GLN A 15 20.50 -29.98 41.34
CA GLN A 15 20.00 -28.65 40.96
C GLN A 15 20.77 -27.52 41.69
N ILE A 16 21.22 -27.77 42.92
CA ILE A 16 22.07 -26.85 43.67
C ILE A 16 23.47 -26.82 43.06
N GLN A 17 24.05 -27.95 42.67
CA GLN A 17 25.35 -28.00 42.01
C GLN A 17 25.34 -27.33 40.66
N VAL A 18 24.35 -27.59 39.80
CA VAL A 18 24.20 -26.95 38.51
C VAL A 18 24.04 -25.42 38.66
N ARG A 19 23.26 -24.95 39.65
CA ARG A 19 23.15 -23.52 39.94
C ARG A 19 24.46 -22.93 40.43
N ALA A 20 25.17 -23.60 41.32
CA ALA A 20 26.46 -23.14 41.83
C ALA A 20 27.51 -23.09 40.70
N GLU A 21 27.50 -24.06 39.80
CA GLU A 21 28.42 -24.13 38.66
C GLU A 21 28.09 -23.03 37.62
N MET A 22 26.82 -22.80 37.35
CA MET A 22 26.36 -21.66 36.48
C MET A 22 26.74 -20.31 37.11
N GLU A 23 26.60 -20.15 38.44
CA GLU A 23 26.96 -18.92 39.12
C GLU A 23 28.49 -18.73 39.18
N LEU A 24 29.27 -19.81 39.38
CA LEU A 24 30.74 -19.76 39.31
C LEU A 24 31.23 -19.43 37.88
N ARG A 25 30.61 -19.99 36.85
CA ARG A 25 30.90 -19.62 35.46
C ARG A 25 30.55 -18.15 35.18
N ARG A 26 29.44 -17.65 35.75
CA ARG A 26 29.02 -16.26 35.66
C ARG A 26 30.01 -15.33 36.36
N LEU A 27 30.47 -15.68 37.54
CA LEU A 27 31.46 -14.93 38.28
C LEU A 27 32.85 -14.97 37.62
N ALA A 28 33.20 -16.10 36.98
CA ALA A 28 34.45 -16.25 36.24
C ALA A 28 34.43 -15.45 34.90
N LYS A 29 33.26 -15.27 34.29
CA LYS A 29 33.07 -14.40 33.11
C LYS A 29 33.01 -12.92 33.46
N ALA A 30 32.75 -12.54 34.70
CA ALA A 30 32.76 -11.17 35.22
C ALA A 30 34.19 -10.62 35.46
N VAL A 31 35.07 -10.80 34.48
CA VAL A 31 36.18 -9.83 34.32
C VAL A 31 35.49 -8.55 33.85
N ASP A 32 35.79 -7.41 34.49
CA ASP A 32 35.22 -6.09 34.17
C ASP A 32 35.51 -5.66 32.72
N VAL A 33 34.82 -6.31 31.75
CA VAL A 33 34.88 -5.91 30.34
C VAL A 33 33.80 -4.84 30.18
N VAL A 34 34.22 -3.58 30.10
CA VAL A 34 33.34 -2.45 29.89
C VAL A 34 32.98 -2.40 28.39
N ALA A 35 31.70 -2.48 28.11
CA ALA A 35 31.22 -2.32 26.72
C ALA A 35 31.42 -0.86 26.25
N PRO A 36 31.72 -0.65 24.95
CA PRO A 36 31.77 0.71 24.41
C PRO A 36 30.45 1.44 24.61
N SER A 37 30.53 2.70 25.03
CA SER A 37 29.36 3.54 25.27
C SER A 37 28.84 4.22 24.01
N TYR A 38 29.73 4.50 23.05
CA TYR A 38 29.32 5.10 21.78
C TYR A 38 28.79 4.04 20.83
N TRP A 39 27.66 4.28 20.23
CA TRP A 39 26.93 3.30 19.42
C TRP A 39 27.77 2.66 18.29
N ARG A 40 28.62 3.45 17.62
CA ARG A 40 29.46 2.95 16.51
C ARG A 40 30.50 1.93 16.99
N ASP A 41 31.19 2.26 18.08
CA ASP A 41 32.20 1.36 18.66
C ASP A 41 31.53 0.12 19.26
N TRP A 42 30.35 0.29 19.85
CA TRP A 42 29.53 -0.81 20.33
C TRP A 42 29.18 -1.76 19.19
N LEU A 43 28.66 -1.22 18.07
CA LEU A 43 28.24 -2.03 16.94
C LEU A 43 29.40 -2.79 16.28
N ILE A 44 30.56 -2.12 16.08
CA ILE A 44 31.77 -2.73 15.56
C ILE A 44 32.30 -3.82 16.50
N THR A 45 32.18 -3.63 17.82
CA THR A 45 32.65 -4.60 18.82
C THR A 45 31.71 -5.81 18.90
N MET A 46 30.38 -5.58 18.97
CA MET A 46 29.42 -6.67 19.16
C MET A 46 29.11 -7.42 17.86
N PHE A 47 29.07 -6.73 16.72
CA PHE A 47 28.60 -7.25 15.45
C PHE A 47 29.45 -6.86 14.25
N PRO A 48 30.77 -7.13 14.27
CA PRO A 48 31.69 -6.71 13.19
C PRO A 48 31.29 -7.22 11.82
N ARG A 49 30.63 -8.39 11.74
CA ARG A 49 30.16 -8.98 10.47
C ARG A 49 29.03 -8.21 9.80
N TYR A 50 28.28 -7.41 10.56
CA TYR A 50 27.21 -6.56 10.03
C TYR A 50 27.70 -5.19 9.58
N VAL A 51 28.95 -4.82 9.89
CA VAL A 51 29.59 -3.57 9.49
C VAL A 51 30.55 -3.84 8.35
N SER A 52 30.00 -4.31 7.21
CA SER A 52 30.80 -4.69 6.02
C SER A 52 31.10 -3.52 5.08
N ALA A 53 30.43 -2.38 5.26
CA ALA A 53 30.60 -1.17 4.47
C ALA A 53 30.47 0.08 5.37
N PRO A 54 31.01 1.25 4.96
CA PRO A 54 30.81 2.50 5.65
C PRO A 54 29.32 2.83 5.85
N PHE A 55 28.99 3.47 6.97
CA PHE A 55 27.63 3.90 7.23
C PHE A 55 27.23 5.04 6.30
N ALA A 56 26.12 4.89 5.60
CA ALA A 56 25.48 5.99 4.89
C ALA A 56 24.88 7.00 5.89
N PRO A 57 24.64 8.27 5.50
CA PRO A 57 24.01 9.27 6.37
C PRO A 57 22.73 8.79 7.07
N ARG A 58 21.86 8.07 6.34
CA ARG A 58 20.62 7.50 6.91
C ARG A 58 20.86 6.51 8.06
N HIS A 59 21.93 5.70 7.97
CA HIS A 59 22.31 4.78 9.05
C HIS A 59 22.79 5.54 10.27
N ILE A 60 23.57 6.60 10.07
CA ILE A 60 24.03 7.46 11.17
C ILE A 60 22.84 8.12 11.86
N GLU A 61 21.88 8.66 11.08
CA GLU A 61 20.64 9.25 11.63
C GLU A 61 19.85 8.27 12.50
N PHE A 62 19.73 7.03 12.07
CA PHE A 62 19.05 5.98 12.83
C PHE A 62 19.80 5.68 14.14
N TRP A 63 21.11 5.50 14.07
CA TRP A 63 21.90 5.16 15.26
C TRP A 63 21.99 6.32 16.25
N GLU A 64 22.06 7.55 15.78
CA GLU A 64 21.96 8.74 16.64
C GLU A 64 20.58 8.83 17.32
N TRP A 65 19.50 8.50 16.59
CA TRP A 65 18.17 8.38 17.18
C TRP A 65 18.12 7.29 18.26
N ALA A 66 18.64 6.11 17.99
CA ALA A 66 18.68 5.00 18.94
C ALA A 66 19.53 5.34 20.17
N ASP A 67 20.64 6.07 19.98
CA ASP A 67 21.50 6.51 21.07
C ASP A 67 20.85 7.60 21.93
N ALA A 68 20.04 8.47 21.36
CA ALA A 68 19.27 9.49 22.08
C ALA A 68 18.14 8.92 22.94
N VAL A 69 17.74 7.65 22.74
CA VAL A 69 16.80 6.95 23.63
C VAL A 69 17.43 6.78 25.01
N THR A 70 16.71 7.16 26.05
CA THR A 70 17.13 6.97 27.47
C THR A 70 16.08 6.19 28.27
N PRO A 71 16.39 5.61 29.42
CA PRO A 71 15.37 4.93 30.24
C PRO A 71 14.18 5.81 30.63
N ALA A 72 14.38 7.13 30.70
CA ALA A 72 13.37 8.10 31.14
C ALA A 72 12.64 8.83 30.01
N SER A 73 13.17 8.82 28.79
CA SER A 73 12.60 9.57 27.66
C SER A 73 12.79 8.87 26.32
N ALA A 74 11.83 9.05 25.44
CA ALA A 74 11.92 8.68 24.05
C ALA A 74 12.04 9.92 23.17
N PRO A 75 12.92 9.92 22.15
CA PRO A 75 12.91 10.94 21.11
C PRO A 75 11.63 10.82 20.26
N ASP A 76 11.42 11.80 19.38
CA ASP A 76 10.35 11.73 18.38
C ASP A 76 10.39 10.42 17.59
N PRO A 77 9.24 9.88 17.17
CA PRO A 77 9.17 8.65 16.39
C PRO A 77 10.06 8.73 15.15
N PHE A 78 10.80 7.66 14.86
CA PHE A 78 11.67 7.59 13.69
C PHE A 78 11.01 6.78 12.57
N VAL A 79 10.88 7.38 11.40
CA VAL A 79 10.29 6.77 10.19
C VAL A 79 11.37 6.65 9.13
N ALA A 80 11.86 5.43 8.90
CA ALA A 80 12.89 5.13 7.91
C ALA A 80 12.25 4.61 6.61
N ILE A 81 12.30 5.41 5.57
CA ILE A 81 11.86 5.03 4.23
C ILE A 81 13.11 4.79 3.37
N TRP A 82 13.61 3.54 3.44
CA TRP A 82 14.86 3.17 2.80
C TRP A 82 14.66 2.10 1.73
N PRO A 83 15.56 1.99 0.74
CA PRO A 83 15.41 1.05 -0.36
C PRO A 83 15.49 -0.41 0.10
N ARG A 84 14.96 -1.32 -0.67
CA ARG A 84 15.23 -2.74 -0.50
C ARG A 84 16.71 -3.02 -0.70
N GLY A 85 17.33 -3.73 0.25
CA GLY A 85 18.79 -3.91 0.32
C GLY A 85 19.52 -2.82 1.09
N GLY A 86 18.83 -1.76 1.56
CA GLY A 86 19.38 -0.65 2.34
C GLY A 86 19.61 -0.93 3.82
N ALA A 87 19.63 -2.18 4.26
CA ALA A 87 19.87 -2.66 5.63
C ALA A 87 18.81 -2.20 6.68
N LYS A 88 17.54 -1.96 6.28
CA LYS A 88 16.44 -1.52 7.15
C LYS A 88 16.22 -2.43 8.35
N SER A 89 15.74 -3.65 8.08
CA SER A 89 15.38 -4.63 9.11
C SER A 89 16.59 -5.04 9.94
N THR A 90 17.76 -5.20 9.31
CA THR A 90 19.01 -5.44 10.03
C THR A 90 19.33 -4.32 11.02
N SER A 91 19.16 -3.06 10.63
CA SER A 91 19.37 -1.92 11.54
C SER A 91 18.37 -1.94 12.70
N ALA A 92 17.11 -2.28 12.45
CA ALA A 92 16.11 -2.38 13.50
C ALA A 92 16.38 -3.52 14.48
N GLU A 93 16.72 -4.71 13.98
CA GLU A 93 17.06 -5.88 14.82
C GLU A 93 18.28 -5.62 15.71
N LEU A 94 19.32 -5.03 15.13
CA LEU A 94 20.51 -4.58 15.88
C LEU A 94 20.17 -3.45 16.86
N GLY A 95 19.31 -2.51 16.48
CA GLY A 95 18.84 -1.41 17.33
C GLY A 95 18.04 -1.91 18.54
N VAL A 96 17.15 -2.89 18.34
CA VAL A 96 16.41 -3.55 19.43
C VAL A 96 17.39 -4.23 20.40
N THR A 97 18.39 -4.93 19.86
CA THR A 97 19.42 -5.60 20.66
C THR A 97 20.26 -4.57 21.44
N TYR A 98 20.66 -3.46 20.81
CA TYR A 98 21.38 -2.36 21.45
C TYR A 98 20.59 -1.74 22.60
N LEU A 99 19.32 -1.38 22.35
CA LEU A 99 18.47 -0.73 23.34
C LEU A 99 18.18 -1.63 24.54
N GLY A 100 18.07 -2.94 24.32
CA GLY A 100 17.92 -3.93 25.37
C GLY A 100 19.21 -4.18 26.16
N ALA A 101 20.35 -4.35 25.49
CA ALA A 101 21.65 -4.60 26.09
C ALA A 101 22.13 -3.41 26.96
N THR A 102 21.89 -2.19 26.49
CA THR A 102 22.24 -0.95 27.20
C THR A 102 21.17 -0.52 28.22
N GLU A 103 20.16 -1.35 28.46
CA GLU A 103 19.06 -1.11 29.42
C GLU A 103 18.26 0.18 29.14
N LYS A 104 18.33 0.72 27.95
CA LYS A 104 17.56 1.90 27.53
C LYS A 104 16.07 1.59 27.33
N ARG A 105 15.74 0.32 27.00
CA ARG A 105 14.38 -0.21 26.87
C ARG A 105 14.26 -1.57 27.54
N ARG A 106 13.04 -1.90 27.99
CA ARG A 106 12.76 -3.13 28.73
C ARG A 106 11.80 -4.06 28.03
N TYR A 107 10.90 -3.52 27.20
CA TYR A 107 9.87 -4.31 26.55
C TYR A 107 9.59 -3.81 25.14
N CYS A 108 9.98 -4.60 24.15
CA CYS A 108 9.78 -4.33 22.73
C CYS A 108 8.60 -5.11 22.16
N TRP A 109 7.74 -4.44 21.40
CA TRP A 109 6.85 -5.06 20.43
C TRP A 109 7.47 -4.92 19.04
N TYR A 110 7.79 -6.05 18.42
CA TYR A 110 8.22 -6.11 17.02
C TYR A 110 7.06 -6.54 16.14
N ILE A 111 6.61 -5.66 15.28
CA ILE A 111 5.36 -5.76 14.55
C ILE A 111 5.63 -5.77 13.05
N SER A 112 5.03 -6.75 12.34
CA SER A 112 5.06 -6.83 10.87
C SER A 112 3.66 -7.04 10.30
N SER A 113 3.54 -7.08 8.96
CA SER A 113 2.26 -7.33 8.29
C SER A 113 1.62 -8.64 8.73
N THR A 114 2.42 -9.70 8.93
CA THR A 114 1.96 -11.02 9.38
C THR A 114 2.73 -11.51 10.61
N GLN A 115 2.10 -12.43 11.37
CA GLN A 115 2.72 -13.03 12.56
C GLN A 115 4.02 -13.79 12.21
N ASP A 116 4.03 -14.53 11.09
CA ASP A 116 5.21 -15.29 10.68
C ASP A 116 6.41 -14.41 10.34
N LYS A 117 6.20 -13.25 9.72
CA LYS A 117 7.28 -12.27 9.47
C LYS A 117 7.82 -11.70 10.78
N ALA A 118 6.92 -11.27 11.67
CA ALA A 118 7.30 -10.76 12.99
C ALA A 118 8.08 -11.80 13.81
N ASP A 119 7.66 -13.07 13.78
CA ASP A 119 8.35 -14.18 14.44
C ASP A 119 9.77 -14.39 13.88
N GLY A 120 9.96 -14.25 12.55
CA GLY A 120 11.26 -14.35 11.90
C GLY A 120 12.26 -13.29 12.40
N HIS A 121 11.81 -12.05 12.58
CA HIS A 121 12.64 -10.98 13.16
C HIS A 121 13.00 -11.25 14.61
N VAL A 122 12.05 -11.77 15.40
CA VAL A 122 12.32 -12.12 16.80
C VAL A 122 13.29 -13.29 16.89
N ASP A 123 13.24 -14.28 15.98
CA ASP A 123 14.23 -15.35 15.88
C ASP A 123 15.64 -14.79 15.55
N THR A 124 15.73 -13.81 14.64
CA THR A 124 17.01 -13.12 14.33
C THR A 124 17.55 -12.38 15.56
N ILE A 125 16.71 -11.64 16.26
CA ILE A 125 17.07 -10.93 17.50
C ILE A 125 17.54 -11.92 18.57
N ALA A 126 16.91 -13.11 18.67
CA ALA A 126 17.36 -14.15 19.58
C ALA A 126 18.80 -14.62 19.26
N ALA A 127 19.10 -14.83 17.99
CA ALA A 127 20.44 -15.21 17.54
C ALA A 127 21.49 -14.11 17.82
N LEU A 128 21.12 -12.83 17.66
CA LEU A 128 21.98 -11.71 18.02
C LEU A 128 22.25 -11.68 19.53
N MET A 129 21.23 -11.89 20.37
CA MET A 129 21.36 -11.93 21.82
C MET A 129 22.20 -13.12 22.32
N GLU A 130 22.17 -14.24 21.61
CA GLU A 130 22.94 -15.46 21.94
C GLU A 130 24.38 -15.43 21.38
N SER A 131 24.83 -14.32 20.73
CA SER A 131 26.20 -14.19 20.22
C SER A 131 27.25 -14.19 21.33
N ASP A 132 28.45 -14.66 21.01
CA ASP A 132 29.57 -14.75 21.97
C ASP A 132 29.94 -13.35 22.55
N GLU A 133 29.87 -12.33 21.73
CA GLU A 133 30.16 -10.95 22.14
C GLU A 133 29.10 -10.43 23.12
N ILE A 134 27.80 -10.65 22.85
CA ILE A 134 26.74 -10.27 23.80
C ILE A 134 26.86 -11.09 25.08
N ASP A 135 27.14 -12.38 25.02
CA ASP A 135 27.36 -13.20 26.22
C ASP A 135 28.57 -12.70 27.04
N ARG A 136 29.62 -12.22 26.36
CA ARG A 136 30.80 -11.69 27.01
C ARG A 136 30.58 -10.36 27.71
N TYR A 137 29.91 -9.40 27.04
CA TYR A 137 29.74 -8.04 27.56
C TYR A 137 28.43 -7.86 28.34
N TYR A 138 27.41 -8.62 28.02
CA TYR A 138 26.06 -8.55 28.59
C TYR A 138 25.50 -9.95 28.92
N PRO A 139 26.15 -10.75 29.79
CA PRO A 139 25.80 -12.17 29.97
C PRO A 139 24.33 -12.38 30.37
N ARG A 140 23.74 -11.45 31.12
CA ARG A 140 22.32 -11.53 31.48
C ARG A 140 21.36 -11.24 30.33
N MET A 141 21.85 -10.62 29.27
CA MET A 141 21.07 -10.41 28.03
C MET A 141 21.07 -11.66 27.16
N ALA A 142 22.19 -12.40 27.13
CA ALA A 142 22.29 -13.69 26.42
C ALA A 142 21.57 -14.84 27.14
N GLU A 143 21.41 -14.76 28.47
CA GLU A 143 20.74 -15.78 29.26
C GLU A 143 19.21 -15.66 29.18
N ARG A 144 18.55 -16.84 29.08
CA ARG A 144 17.08 -16.93 29.14
C ARG A 144 16.56 -16.75 30.56
N LYS A 145 15.45 -16.03 30.74
CA LYS A 145 14.78 -15.94 32.05
C LYS A 145 14.24 -17.31 32.47
N LEU A 146 14.70 -17.78 33.62
CA LEU A 146 14.26 -19.03 34.20
C LEU A 146 13.14 -18.82 35.23
N GLY A 147 12.16 -19.71 35.24
CA GLY A 147 11.14 -19.77 36.28
C GLY A 147 11.66 -20.42 37.56
N LYS A 148 10.79 -20.44 38.60
CA LYS A 148 11.09 -21.01 39.93
C LYS A 148 11.59 -22.47 39.89
N TYR A 149 11.21 -23.20 38.83
CA TYR A 149 11.56 -24.62 38.69
C TYR A 149 12.59 -24.89 37.57
N GLY A 150 13.33 -23.85 37.11
CA GLY A 150 14.35 -23.99 36.08
C GLY A 150 13.82 -24.00 34.64
N ASN A 151 12.51 -23.93 34.43
CA ASN A 151 11.93 -23.89 33.11
C ASN A 151 12.12 -22.49 32.49
N SER A 152 12.43 -22.40 31.19
CA SER A 152 12.49 -21.14 30.46
C SER A 152 11.14 -20.40 30.51
N LYS A 153 11.17 -19.14 30.93
CA LYS A 153 9.99 -18.26 30.95
C LYS A 153 9.96 -17.37 29.70
N GLY A 154 9.58 -17.93 28.55
CA GLY A 154 9.34 -17.10 27.37
C GLY A 154 10.52 -17.00 26.42
N TRP A 155 11.18 -18.11 26.12
CA TRP A 155 12.05 -18.21 24.94
C TRP A 155 11.32 -19.06 23.91
N ARG A 156 10.47 -18.40 23.15
CA ARG A 156 9.60 -19.01 22.14
C ARG A 156 9.73 -18.17 20.87
N ARG A 157 9.32 -18.70 19.75
CA ARG A 157 9.31 -18.02 18.46
C ARG A 157 8.63 -16.65 18.50
N SER A 158 7.55 -16.52 19.29
CA SER A 158 6.79 -15.25 19.42
C SER A 158 7.16 -14.42 20.65
N ARG A 159 8.10 -14.86 21.49
CA ARG A 159 8.49 -14.14 22.71
C ARG A 159 9.88 -14.49 23.18
N LEU A 160 10.73 -13.49 23.35
CA LEU A 160 12.03 -13.60 24.02
C LEU A 160 11.96 -12.91 25.37
N ARG A 161 12.52 -13.55 26.40
CA ARG A 161 12.65 -12.96 27.72
C ARG A 161 14.00 -13.32 28.34
N THR A 162 14.83 -12.31 28.49
CA THR A 162 16.21 -12.47 28.99
C THR A 162 16.28 -12.47 30.51
N ALA A 163 17.40 -12.92 31.07
CA ALA A 163 17.65 -12.87 32.51
C ALA A 163 17.88 -11.41 33.01
N SER A 164 18.22 -10.46 32.12
CA SER A 164 18.25 -9.03 32.45
C SER A 164 16.85 -8.45 32.68
N GLY A 165 15.81 -9.14 32.14
CA GLY A 165 14.43 -8.70 32.17
C GLY A 165 13.95 -8.08 30.87
N PHE A 166 14.83 -7.86 29.89
CA PHE A 166 14.43 -7.39 28.56
C PHE A 166 13.53 -8.43 27.89
N THR A 167 12.46 -7.97 27.27
CA THR A 167 11.45 -8.81 26.62
C THR A 167 11.18 -8.30 25.22
N VAL A 168 11.06 -9.20 24.24
CA VAL A 168 10.61 -8.89 22.88
C VAL A 168 9.45 -9.81 22.54
N ASP A 169 8.33 -9.23 22.12
CA ASP A 169 7.17 -9.95 21.59
C ASP A 169 7.02 -9.66 20.10
N SER A 170 6.78 -10.69 19.30
CA SER A 170 6.35 -10.55 17.91
C SER A 170 4.84 -10.41 17.81
N LEU A 171 4.37 -9.54 16.92
CA LEU A 171 2.94 -9.32 16.65
C LEU A 171 2.72 -9.14 15.14
N GLY A 172 1.75 -9.88 14.60
CA GLY A 172 1.26 -9.66 13.24
C GLY A 172 0.05 -8.73 13.23
N LEU A 173 -0.02 -7.80 12.29
CA LEU A 173 -1.20 -6.96 12.10
C LEU A 173 -2.42 -7.76 11.61
N ASP A 174 -2.20 -8.93 11.01
CA ASP A 174 -3.22 -9.88 10.58
C ASP A 174 -3.96 -10.56 11.74
N THR A 175 -3.28 -10.77 12.87
CA THR A 175 -3.86 -11.46 14.05
C THR A 175 -4.52 -10.54 15.06
N GLY A 176 -4.36 -9.22 14.91
CA GLY A 176 -4.93 -8.22 15.80
C GLY A 176 -4.20 -8.10 17.14
N ALA A 177 -3.56 -6.97 17.36
CA ALA A 177 -2.81 -6.66 18.59
C ALA A 177 -3.75 -6.43 19.78
N ARG A 178 -4.38 -7.48 20.35
CA ARG A 178 -5.23 -7.35 21.53
C ARG A 178 -4.60 -7.98 22.76
N GLY A 179 -4.29 -7.11 23.75
CA GLY A 179 -4.24 -7.56 25.15
C GLY A 179 -3.01 -8.33 25.61
N VAL A 180 -1.88 -8.27 24.91
CA VAL A 180 -0.64 -8.91 25.41
C VAL A 180 -0.01 -8.02 26.48
N LYS A 181 -0.27 -8.30 27.74
CA LYS A 181 0.48 -7.75 28.89
C LYS A 181 1.54 -8.74 29.33
N VAL A 182 2.75 -8.26 29.57
CA VAL A 182 3.80 -9.04 30.26
C VAL A 182 3.92 -8.52 31.67
N GLU A 183 3.33 -9.26 32.61
CA GLU A 183 3.25 -8.85 34.01
C GLU A 183 2.59 -7.45 34.14
N ASP A 184 3.26 -6.46 34.75
CA ASP A 184 2.77 -5.08 34.91
C ASP A 184 3.39 -4.12 33.89
N GLN A 185 4.14 -4.62 32.89
CA GLN A 185 4.88 -3.79 31.95
C GLN A 185 4.10 -3.56 30.64
N ARG A 186 4.11 -2.32 30.18
CA ARG A 186 3.68 -1.91 28.85
C ARG A 186 4.91 -1.82 27.94
N PRO A 187 4.77 -2.04 26.62
CA PRO A 187 5.88 -1.86 25.70
C PRO A 187 6.38 -0.42 25.73
N ASP A 188 7.68 -0.26 25.95
CA ASP A 188 8.39 1.01 25.91
C ASP A 188 9.21 1.19 24.62
N LEU A 189 9.19 0.18 23.74
CA LEU A 189 9.69 0.20 22.37
C LEU A 189 8.69 -0.48 21.46
N ILE A 190 8.31 0.19 20.37
CA ILE A 190 7.46 -0.35 19.32
C ILE A 190 8.20 -0.23 17.99
N VAL A 191 8.42 -1.37 17.34
CA VAL A 191 8.99 -1.45 15.99
C VAL A 191 7.90 -1.90 15.03
N LEU A 192 7.70 -1.15 13.97
CA LEU A 192 6.78 -1.44 12.86
C LEU A 192 7.65 -1.66 11.62
N ASP A 193 7.80 -2.93 11.21
CA ASP A 193 8.67 -3.35 10.11
C ASP A 193 7.88 -4.09 9.02
N ASP A 194 7.97 -3.60 7.79
CA ASP A 194 7.29 -4.15 6.61
C ASP A 194 5.80 -4.44 6.86
N VAL A 195 5.08 -3.40 7.34
CA VAL A 195 3.64 -3.47 7.66
C VAL A 195 2.75 -3.35 6.42
N ASP A 196 3.20 -2.65 5.38
CA ASP A 196 2.52 -2.56 4.09
C ASP A 196 2.87 -3.76 3.20
N GLU A 197 1.92 -4.20 2.39
CA GLU A 197 2.11 -5.27 1.39
C GLU A 197 1.65 -4.80 0.01
N LEU A 198 2.28 -5.36 -1.04
CA LEU A 198 2.04 -4.97 -2.44
C LEU A 198 0.56 -5.07 -2.86
N HIS A 199 -0.15 -6.04 -2.29
CA HIS A 199 -1.55 -6.32 -2.64
C HIS A 199 -2.54 -5.79 -1.61
N ASP A 200 -2.10 -4.91 -0.71
CA ASP A 200 -3.01 -4.27 0.22
C ASP A 200 -4.02 -3.39 -0.54
N SER A 201 -5.29 -3.74 -0.41
CA SER A 201 -6.36 -2.85 -0.84
C SER A 201 -6.48 -1.64 0.10
N PHE A 202 -7.10 -0.58 -0.36
CA PHE A 202 -7.37 0.60 0.48
C PHE A 202 -8.03 0.21 1.82
N SER A 203 -8.99 -0.73 1.81
CA SER A 203 -9.67 -1.19 3.03
C SER A 203 -8.74 -1.96 3.98
N ILE A 204 -7.77 -2.71 3.45
CA ILE A 204 -6.76 -3.41 4.25
C ILE A 204 -5.81 -2.40 4.88
N THR A 205 -5.31 -1.43 4.10
CA THR A 205 -4.46 -0.34 4.61
C THR A 205 -5.16 0.44 5.73
N GLN A 206 -6.45 0.78 5.56
CA GLN A 206 -7.24 1.44 6.60
C GLN A 206 -7.36 0.60 7.88
N LYS A 207 -7.64 -0.70 7.77
CA LYS A 207 -7.68 -1.61 8.93
C LYS A 207 -6.34 -1.69 9.65
N LYS A 208 -5.23 -1.76 8.91
CA LYS A 208 -3.87 -1.74 9.47
C LYS A 208 -3.61 -0.43 10.22
N MET A 209 -3.94 0.73 9.63
CA MET A 209 -3.85 2.03 10.29
C MET A 209 -4.71 2.12 11.56
N GLU A 210 -5.95 1.63 11.51
CA GLU A 210 -6.81 1.57 12.69
C GLU A 210 -6.22 0.67 13.79
N THR A 211 -5.66 -0.47 13.43
CA THR A 211 -4.99 -1.36 14.39
C THR A 211 -3.79 -0.67 15.03
N ILE A 212 -2.96 0.00 14.24
CA ILE A 212 -1.80 0.76 14.74
C ILE A 212 -2.26 1.88 15.66
N THR A 213 -3.22 2.71 15.25
CA THR A 213 -3.63 3.91 15.98
C THR A 213 -4.52 3.63 17.19
N LYS A 214 -5.39 2.59 17.12
CA LYS A 214 -6.37 2.30 18.17
C LYS A 214 -5.94 1.18 19.13
N SER A 215 -4.94 0.36 18.75
CA SER A 215 -4.53 -0.80 19.54
C SER A 215 -3.03 -0.82 19.86
N VAL A 216 -2.16 -0.64 18.87
CA VAL A 216 -0.70 -0.76 19.03
C VAL A 216 -0.13 0.45 19.80
N LEU A 217 -0.25 1.65 19.24
CA LEU A 217 0.31 2.85 19.85
C LEU A 217 -0.26 3.15 21.25
N PRO A 218 -1.59 3.00 21.49
CA PRO A 218 -2.15 3.20 22.83
C PRO A 218 -1.73 2.15 23.88
N ALA A 219 -1.21 0.99 23.46
CA ALA A 219 -0.66 -0.02 24.38
C ALA A 219 0.67 0.39 24.99
N GLY A 220 1.37 1.33 24.36
CA GLY A 220 2.68 1.79 24.79
C GLY A 220 2.70 2.38 26.21
N ALA A 221 3.90 2.51 26.76
CA ALA A 221 4.15 3.17 28.06
C ALA A 221 3.86 4.67 27.96
N ASN A 222 3.00 5.18 28.81
CA ASN A 222 2.54 6.58 28.78
C ASN A 222 3.73 7.56 28.79
N GLY A 223 3.88 8.31 27.70
CA GLY A 223 4.87 9.39 27.57
C GLY A 223 6.34 8.94 27.40
N ASN A 224 6.63 7.63 27.34
CA ASN A 224 8.00 7.12 27.19
C ASN A 224 8.11 5.90 26.25
N THR A 225 7.36 5.88 25.18
CA THR A 225 7.45 4.82 24.17
C THR A 225 8.29 5.31 23.00
N ALA A 226 9.43 4.67 22.74
CA ALA A 226 10.17 4.87 21.50
C ALA A 226 9.46 4.13 20.37
N VAL A 227 9.26 4.79 19.24
CA VAL A 227 8.59 4.21 18.07
C VAL A 227 9.51 4.28 16.86
N LEU A 228 9.73 3.13 16.23
CA LEU A 228 10.46 2.97 14.99
C LEU A 228 9.53 2.42 13.94
N PHE A 229 9.40 3.10 12.82
CA PHE A 229 8.71 2.63 11.62
C PHE A 229 9.72 2.49 10.49
N ILE A 230 9.82 1.32 9.87
CA ILE A 230 10.74 1.05 8.77
C ILE A 230 10.04 0.34 7.63
N GLN A 231 10.16 0.90 6.44
CA GLN A 231 9.50 0.41 5.25
C GLN A 231 10.19 0.96 4.00
N ASN A 232 10.04 0.31 2.84
CA ASN A 232 10.19 0.96 1.55
C ASN A 232 8.82 1.43 1.05
N LEU A 233 8.77 2.36 0.11
CA LEU A 233 7.50 2.72 -0.53
C LEU A 233 7.07 1.58 -1.46
N ILE A 234 5.81 1.16 -1.34
CA ILE A 234 5.24 0.07 -2.15
C ILE A 234 4.15 0.60 -3.07
N THR A 235 3.24 1.43 -2.51
CA THR A 235 2.15 2.08 -3.25
C THR A 235 1.95 3.51 -2.76
N PRO A 236 1.38 4.43 -3.55
CA PRO A 236 1.10 5.80 -3.13
C PRO A 236 0.16 5.89 -1.93
N GLU A 237 -0.69 4.89 -1.72
CA GLU A 237 -1.68 4.84 -0.64
C GLU A 237 -1.25 4.01 0.58
N SER A 238 -0.02 3.49 0.57
CA SER A 238 0.55 2.75 1.70
C SER A 238 0.69 3.61 2.96
N ILE A 239 0.79 2.98 4.11
CA ILE A 239 1.03 3.66 5.41
C ILE A 239 2.36 4.42 5.34
N ALA A 240 3.40 3.79 4.77
CA ALA A 240 4.70 4.40 4.58
C ALA A 240 4.64 5.69 3.76
N SER A 241 3.91 5.69 2.62
CA SER A 241 3.72 6.87 1.78
C SER A 241 3.01 8.00 2.54
N ARG A 242 1.95 7.67 3.26
CA ARG A 242 1.19 8.65 4.07
C ARG A 242 2.01 9.22 5.23
N LEU A 243 2.91 8.43 5.82
CA LEU A 243 3.85 8.93 6.83
C LEU A 243 4.93 9.83 6.20
N ALA A 244 5.44 9.47 5.02
CA ALA A 244 6.48 10.22 4.34
C ALA A 244 6.01 11.59 3.83
N ASP A 245 4.80 11.68 3.27
CA ASP A 245 4.25 12.89 2.63
C ASP A 245 3.36 13.76 3.56
N GLY A 246 3.17 13.35 4.81
CA GLY A 246 2.44 14.13 5.80
C GLY A 246 0.93 13.87 5.86
N ARG A 247 0.37 13.00 5.03
CA ARG A 247 -1.06 12.64 5.05
C ARG A 247 -1.47 11.82 6.29
N ALA A 248 -0.52 11.18 6.99
CA ALA A 248 -0.83 10.45 8.22
C ALA A 248 -0.96 11.40 9.40
N GLU A 249 -2.11 11.35 10.10
CA GLU A 249 -2.41 12.14 11.30
C GLU A 249 -1.72 11.61 12.57
N PHE A 250 -1.30 10.34 12.59
CA PHE A 250 -0.61 9.72 13.72
C PHE A 250 0.92 9.85 13.59
N LEU A 251 1.64 9.68 14.71
CA LEU A 251 3.07 9.96 14.82
C LEU A 251 3.40 11.38 14.30
N ALA A 252 2.62 12.38 14.71
CA ALA A 252 2.65 13.73 14.14
C ALA A 252 4.02 14.42 14.29
N SER A 253 4.76 14.16 15.39
CA SER A 253 6.11 14.68 15.64
C SER A 253 7.23 13.86 15.01
N ARG A 254 6.90 12.89 14.14
CA ARG A 254 7.88 11.97 13.54
C ARG A 254 9.02 12.65 12.81
N ARG A 255 10.22 12.10 12.97
CA ARG A 255 11.37 12.38 12.12
C ARG A 255 11.35 11.39 10.94
N VAL A 256 11.25 11.88 9.71
CA VAL A 256 11.29 11.07 8.49
C VAL A 256 12.70 11.06 7.92
N SER A 257 13.29 9.86 7.77
CA SER A 257 14.56 9.61 7.12
C SER A 257 14.30 8.95 5.75
N GLY A 258 14.34 9.75 4.70
CA GLY A 258 14.01 9.34 3.34
C GLY A 258 12.73 10.01 2.80
N PRO A 259 12.17 9.51 1.67
CA PRO A 259 12.58 8.32 0.91
C PRO A 259 13.99 8.44 0.30
N PHE A 260 14.84 7.43 0.51
CA PHE A 260 16.15 7.37 -0.12
C PHE A 260 16.15 6.28 -1.20
N PRO A 261 16.46 6.58 -2.47
CA PRO A 261 16.63 5.56 -3.49
C PRO A 261 17.93 4.77 -3.26
N ALA A 262 18.06 3.61 -3.89
CA ALA A 262 19.33 2.87 -3.88
C ALA A 262 20.40 3.60 -4.69
N ILE A 263 20.01 4.21 -5.81
CA ILE A 263 20.88 4.98 -6.71
C ILE A 263 20.30 6.38 -6.88
N ASP A 264 21.07 7.37 -6.54
CA ASP A 264 20.75 8.77 -6.81
C ASP A 264 21.10 9.11 -8.26
N GLY A 265 20.17 9.75 -8.99
CA GLY A 265 20.36 10.09 -10.39
C GLY A 265 20.45 8.87 -11.33
N LEU A 266 19.76 7.77 -11.03
CA LEU A 266 19.76 6.55 -11.84
C LEU A 266 19.43 6.86 -13.31
N ALA A 267 20.35 6.53 -14.22
CA ALA A 267 20.11 6.39 -15.64
C ALA A 267 20.38 4.96 -16.10
N TYR A 268 19.56 4.47 -17.01
CA TYR A 268 19.70 3.12 -17.56
C TYR A 268 19.24 3.07 -19.01
N GLU A 269 19.70 2.08 -19.73
CA GLU A 269 19.31 1.81 -21.12
C GLU A 269 18.98 0.34 -21.32
N GLN A 270 18.19 0.05 -22.34
CA GLN A 270 17.88 -1.31 -22.75
C GLN A 270 18.73 -1.71 -23.96
N ARG A 271 19.45 -2.84 -23.85
CA ARG A 271 20.21 -3.46 -24.94
C ARG A 271 19.91 -4.95 -24.97
N ASP A 272 19.53 -5.47 -26.13
CA ASP A 272 19.24 -6.91 -26.34
C ASP A 272 18.26 -7.49 -25.29
N GLY A 273 17.23 -6.72 -24.93
CA GLY A 273 16.21 -7.11 -23.94
C GLY A 273 16.66 -7.07 -22.48
N ARG A 274 17.87 -6.59 -22.19
CA ARG A 274 18.41 -6.42 -20.84
C ARG A 274 18.59 -4.94 -20.50
N PHE A 275 18.46 -4.61 -19.22
CA PHE A 275 18.63 -3.24 -18.73
C PHE A 275 20.01 -3.07 -18.08
N PHE A 276 20.69 -2.00 -18.41
CA PHE A 276 22.05 -1.67 -17.92
C PHE A 276 22.04 -0.28 -17.30
N ILE A 277 22.60 -0.15 -16.10
CA ILE A 277 22.86 1.14 -15.47
C ILE A 277 23.94 1.87 -16.29
N THR A 278 23.64 3.08 -16.72
CA THR A 278 24.55 3.93 -17.50
C THR A 278 25.13 5.07 -16.68
N ASP A 279 24.41 5.56 -15.66
CA ASP A 279 24.86 6.63 -14.76
C ASP A 279 24.11 6.54 -13.42
N GLY A 280 24.60 7.28 -12.42
CA GLY A 280 24.04 7.38 -11.08
C GLY A 280 25.07 7.06 -9.99
N SER A 281 24.73 7.44 -8.76
CA SER A 281 25.59 7.23 -7.59
C SER A 281 24.87 6.38 -6.55
N PRO A 282 25.49 5.30 -6.01
CA PRO A 282 24.85 4.52 -4.96
C PRO A 282 24.72 5.38 -3.69
N THR A 283 23.56 5.35 -3.05
CA THR A 283 23.33 6.10 -1.81
C THR A 283 23.95 5.42 -0.59
N TRP A 284 24.48 4.23 -0.77
CA TRP A 284 25.25 3.47 0.20
C TRP A 284 26.25 2.52 -0.49
N GLU A 285 27.49 2.51 -0.03
CA GLU A 285 28.53 1.63 -0.62
C GLU A 285 28.22 0.13 -0.43
N GLY A 286 27.48 -0.26 0.62
CA GLY A 286 27.03 -1.63 0.84
C GLY A 286 25.97 -2.11 -0.16
N GLN A 287 25.39 -1.19 -0.95
CA GLN A 287 24.50 -1.46 -2.08
C GLN A 287 25.08 -0.75 -3.32
N SER A 288 26.27 -1.20 -3.76
CA SER A 288 27.01 -0.61 -4.88
C SER A 288 26.24 -0.72 -6.21
N LEU A 289 26.68 0.05 -7.23
CA LEU A 289 26.10 -0.05 -8.59
C LEU A 289 26.16 -1.48 -9.15
N ALA A 290 27.23 -2.24 -8.84
CA ALA A 290 27.34 -3.64 -9.26
C ALA A 290 26.24 -4.51 -8.62
N ILE A 291 25.99 -4.35 -7.32
CA ILE A 291 24.90 -5.03 -6.61
C ILE A 291 23.54 -4.62 -7.18
N CYS A 292 23.33 -3.33 -7.42
CA CYS A 292 22.10 -2.83 -8.03
C CYS A 292 21.89 -3.39 -9.44
N GLN A 293 22.95 -3.51 -10.24
CA GLN A 293 22.88 -4.14 -11.56
C GLN A 293 22.50 -5.62 -11.47
N GLU A 294 23.03 -6.35 -10.49
CA GLU A 294 22.64 -7.74 -10.24
C GLU A 294 21.18 -7.83 -9.81
N GLN A 295 20.70 -6.91 -8.97
CA GLN A 295 19.29 -6.82 -8.57
C GLN A 295 18.38 -6.56 -9.78
N ILE A 296 18.75 -5.65 -10.69
CA ILE A 296 18.02 -5.41 -11.95
C ILE A 296 17.96 -6.69 -12.78
N ASN A 297 19.08 -7.39 -12.91
CA ASN A 297 19.15 -8.64 -13.68
C ASN A 297 18.30 -9.76 -13.08
N LEU A 298 18.17 -9.80 -11.75
CA LEU A 298 17.44 -10.84 -11.02
C LEU A 298 15.96 -10.52 -10.89
N TRP A 299 15.61 -9.27 -10.57
CA TRP A 299 14.22 -8.86 -10.28
C TRP A 299 13.50 -8.29 -11.50
N GLY A 300 14.26 -7.82 -12.49
CA GLY A 300 13.77 -6.96 -13.57
C GLY A 300 13.74 -5.49 -13.17
N ILE A 301 13.76 -4.61 -14.19
CA ILE A 301 13.84 -3.15 -13.98
C ILE A 301 12.61 -2.61 -13.24
N SER A 302 11.41 -3.08 -13.55
CA SER A 302 10.19 -2.59 -12.91
C SER A 302 10.19 -2.85 -11.39
N ALA A 303 10.54 -4.07 -10.97
CA ALA A 303 10.63 -4.40 -9.55
C ALA A 303 11.76 -3.63 -8.84
N PHE A 304 12.90 -3.40 -9.52
CA PHE A 304 13.97 -2.59 -8.96
C PHE A 304 13.57 -1.12 -8.78
N LEU A 305 12.89 -0.54 -9.76
CA LEU A 305 12.38 0.84 -9.66
C LEU A 305 11.39 0.99 -8.50
N GLN A 306 10.52 0.03 -8.30
CA GLN A 306 9.57 0.03 -7.18
C GLN A 306 10.28 -0.15 -5.83
N GLU A 307 10.96 -1.27 -5.67
CA GLU A 307 11.46 -1.74 -4.38
C GLU A 307 12.71 -0.99 -3.91
N ALA A 308 13.56 -0.57 -4.86
CA ALA A 308 14.84 0.03 -4.56
C ALA A 308 14.93 1.53 -4.90
N GLN A 309 14.13 2.03 -5.84
CA GLN A 309 14.13 3.44 -6.21
C GLN A 309 12.92 4.22 -5.68
N HIS A 310 11.98 3.53 -5.02
CA HIS A 310 10.73 4.12 -4.54
C HIS A 310 9.90 4.78 -5.65
N ASP A 311 10.05 4.31 -6.90
CA ASP A 311 9.26 4.77 -8.04
C ASP A 311 7.88 4.10 -8.00
N VAL A 312 7.08 4.49 -7.00
CA VAL A 312 5.75 3.94 -6.76
C VAL A 312 4.70 4.48 -7.73
N GLU A 313 4.97 5.62 -8.38
CA GLU A 313 4.05 6.21 -9.35
C GLU A 313 3.99 5.38 -10.65
N ARG A 314 5.10 4.73 -11.00
CA ARG A 314 5.19 3.89 -12.21
C ARG A 314 4.77 2.44 -12.00
N THR A 315 4.72 1.98 -10.76
CA THR A 315 4.48 0.57 -10.49
C THR A 315 3.01 0.21 -10.63
N GLY A 316 2.78 -0.74 -11.50
CA GLY A 316 1.44 -1.22 -11.79
C GLY A 316 0.68 -0.39 -12.84
N LEU A 317 1.32 0.62 -13.44
CA LEU A 317 0.73 1.39 -14.55
C LEU A 317 0.71 0.51 -15.80
N ILE A 318 -0.40 -0.16 -16.04
CA ILE A 318 -0.55 -1.05 -17.19
C ILE A 318 -0.58 -0.28 -18.53
N TRP A 319 -0.83 1.04 -18.47
CA TRP A 319 -0.99 1.92 -19.64
C TRP A 319 0.25 2.72 -20.02
N ASP A 320 1.37 2.59 -19.29
CA ASP A 320 2.53 3.48 -19.43
C ASP A 320 3.23 3.35 -20.79
N HIS A 321 3.20 2.14 -21.37
CA HIS A 321 3.82 1.81 -22.66
C HIS A 321 2.88 1.99 -23.87
N VAL A 322 1.63 2.42 -23.64
CA VAL A 322 0.62 2.51 -24.70
C VAL A 322 0.76 3.83 -25.45
N GLU A 323 0.93 3.74 -26.76
CA GLU A 323 0.76 4.87 -27.67
C GLU A 323 -0.71 4.97 -28.07
N PHE A 324 -1.38 6.04 -27.61
CA PHE A 324 -2.79 6.27 -27.93
C PHE A 324 -2.92 6.80 -29.34
N LEU A 325 -3.85 6.25 -30.10
CA LEU A 325 -4.20 6.72 -31.44
C LEU A 325 -5.21 7.88 -31.33
N HIS A 326 -5.01 8.91 -32.13
CA HIS A 326 -5.85 10.12 -32.10
C HIS A 326 -6.51 10.37 -33.44
N ILE A 327 -7.71 10.97 -33.40
CA ILE A 327 -8.47 11.37 -34.60
C ILE A 327 -9.20 12.70 -34.32
N GLU A 328 -9.25 13.54 -35.35
CA GLU A 328 -10.08 14.75 -35.30
C GLU A 328 -11.56 14.39 -35.57
N TRP A 329 -12.47 15.16 -34.99
CA TRP A 329 -13.91 14.91 -35.09
C TRP A 329 -14.39 14.71 -36.54
N GLU A 330 -13.93 15.56 -37.46
CA GLU A 330 -14.33 15.57 -38.87
C GLU A 330 -13.86 14.33 -39.64
N ARG A 331 -12.97 13.56 -39.08
CA ARG A 331 -12.42 12.32 -39.69
C ARG A 331 -13.00 11.04 -39.11
N ILE A 332 -13.85 11.15 -38.08
CA ILE A 332 -14.52 9.98 -37.51
C ILE A 332 -15.45 9.39 -38.54
N PRO A 333 -15.37 8.08 -38.86
CA PRO A 333 -16.27 7.43 -39.82
C PRO A 333 -17.69 7.35 -39.25
N ASP A 334 -18.65 6.94 -40.10
CA ASP A 334 -20.02 6.67 -39.65
C ASP A 334 -20.02 5.63 -38.53
N LEU A 335 -20.59 6.02 -37.37
CA LEU A 335 -20.69 5.14 -36.21
C LEU A 335 -21.99 4.37 -36.23
N VAL A 336 -21.89 3.04 -36.08
CA VAL A 336 -23.04 2.14 -36.04
C VAL A 336 -23.77 2.22 -34.72
N ARG A 337 -23.03 2.59 -33.66
CA ARG A 337 -23.51 2.60 -32.28
C ARG A 337 -22.74 3.62 -31.45
N VAL A 338 -23.45 4.38 -30.64
CA VAL A 338 -22.87 5.32 -29.67
C VAL A 338 -23.52 5.07 -28.32
N VAL A 339 -22.73 5.03 -27.24
CA VAL A 339 -23.20 4.85 -25.87
C VAL A 339 -22.49 5.80 -24.91
N VAL A 340 -23.14 6.09 -23.79
CA VAL A 340 -22.54 6.84 -22.68
C VAL A 340 -22.59 5.97 -21.44
N TRP A 341 -21.50 5.95 -20.66
CA TRP A 341 -21.43 5.23 -19.40
C TRP A 341 -20.94 6.13 -18.28
N ILE A 342 -21.46 5.89 -17.07
CA ILE A 342 -21.09 6.57 -15.83
C ILE A 342 -20.60 5.53 -14.82
N ASP A 343 -19.46 5.79 -14.20
CA ASP A 343 -19.07 5.19 -12.91
C ASP A 343 -19.32 6.24 -11.82
N PRO A 344 -20.42 6.11 -11.06
CA PRO A 344 -20.84 7.14 -10.13
C PRO A 344 -20.26 6.97 -8.74
N ALA A 345 -19.81 8.07 -8.11
CA ALA A 345 -19.56 8.11 -6.66
C ALA A 345 -20.86 8.35 -5.88
N VAL A 346 -21.02 7.65 -4.76
CA VAL A 346 -22.25 7.73 -3.92
C VAL A 346 -22.32 9.01 -3.08
N THR A 347 -21.18 9.68 -2.85
CA THR A 347 -21.07 10.89 -2.02
C THR A 347 -20.33 12.01 -2.75
N SER A 348 -20.62 13.26 -2.37
CA SER A 348 -20.03 14.48 -2.97
C SER A 348 -19.22 15.33 -1.99
N ASN A 349 -18.67 14.75 -0.92
CA ASN A 349 -17.86 15.44 0.09
C ASN A 349 -16.39 15.53 -0.33
N ASP A 350 -15.61 16.47 0.22
CA ASP A 350 -14.18 16.72 -0.10
C ASP A 350 -13.23 15.51 0.06
N GLY A 351 -13.72 14.39 0.54
CA GLY A 351 -13.00 13.10 0.62
C GLY A 351 -13.64 11.99 -0.21
N SER A 352 -14.61 12.31 -1.08
CA SER A 352 -15.30 11.32 -1.92
C SER A 352 -14.48 10.96 -3.15
N ASP A 353 -14.75 9.76 -3.68
CA ASP A 353 -14.26 9.34 -4.99
C ASP A 353 -14.84 10.29 -6.07
N CYS A 354 -14.09 10.53 -7.12
CA CYS A 354 -14.55 11.28 -8.31
C CYS A 354 -15.64 10.48 -9.03
N GLN A 355 -16.31 11.13 -9.96
CA GLN A 355 -17.23 10.48 -10.89
C GLN A 355 -16.62 10.51 -12.27
N GLY A 356 -16.76 9.42 -13.02
CA GLY A 356 -16.30 9.29 -14.39
C GLY A 356 -17.47 9.21 -15.38
N VAL A 357 -17.43 10.00 -16.44
CA VAL A 357 -18.38 9.93 -17.56
C VAL A 357 -17.61 9.73 -18.85
N SER A 358 -17.91 8.67 -19.58
CA SER A 358 -17.32 8.36 -20.88
C SER A 358 -18.40 8.20 -21.94
N ALA A 359 -18.14 8.70 -23.15
CA ALA A 359 -18.94 8.38 -24.33
C ALA A 359 -18.06 7.77 -25.41
N GLY A 360 -18.56 6.76 -26.07
CA GLY A 360 -17.86 6.09 -27.17
C GLY A 360 -18.79 5.66 -28.28
N GLY A 361 -18.19 5.44 -29.46
CA GLY A 361 -18.87 4.94 -30.64
C GLY A 361 -18.06 3.84 -31.30
N ILE A 362 -18.71 2.96 -32.04
CA ILE A 362 -18.08 1.88 -32.81
C ILE A 362 -18.48 2.00 -34.30
N ASP A 363 -17.49 1.83 -35.16
CA ASP A 363 -17.71 1.78 -36.61
C ASP A 363 -18.04 0.38 -37.12
N THR A 364 -18.28 0.24 -38.41
CA THR A 364 -18.53 -1.05 -39.07
C THR A 364 -17.33 -1.97 -39.07
N GLY A 365 -16.12 -1.43 -38.92
CA GLY A 365 -14.85 -2.18 -38.87
C GLY A 365 -14.54 -2.73 -37.47
N GLY A 366 -15.35 -2.39 -36.46
CA GLY A 366 -15.16 -2.78 -35.06
C GLY A 366 -14.11 -1.93 -34.33
N THR A 367 -13.78 -0.74 -34.85
CA THR A 367 -12.93 0.23 -34.15
C THR A 367 -13.79 1.06 -33.22
N VAL A 368 -13.36 1.22 -31.98
CA VAL A 368 -14.03 1.99 -30.94
C VAL A 368 -13.39 3.37 -30.84
N TYR A 369 -14.20 4.39 -30.84
CA TYR A 369 -13.78 5.80 -30.72
C TYR A 369 -14.22 6.34 -29.38
N ASN A 370 -13.28 6.87 -28.57
CA ASN A 370 -13.64 7.68 -27.41
C ASN A 370 -14.06 9.07 -27.91
N LEU A 371 -15.31 9.40 -27.70
CA LEU A 371 -15.91 10.66 -28.18
C LEU A 371 -15.96 11.73 -27.08
N TYR A 372 -15.95 11.32 -25.81
CA TYR A 372 -16.01 12.21 -24.67
C TYR A 372 -15.51 11.52 -23.42
N ALA A 373 -14.80 12.29 -22.58
CA ALA A 373 -14.37 11.89 -21.26
C ALA A 373 -14.43 13.06 -20.29
N TRP A 374 -14.98 12.80 -19.10
CA TRP A 374 -15.03 13.78 -18.02
C TRP A 374 -14.84 13.08 -16.67
N GLU A 375 -14.10 13.72 -15.77
CA GLU A 375 -13.88 13.27 -14.41
C GLU A 375 -13.96 14.48 -13.46
N GLY A 376 -14.60 14.30 -12.33
CA GLY A 376 -14.68 15.34 -11.32
C GLY A 376 -15.62 15.01 -10.16
N ILE A 377 -15.66 15.91 -9.18
CA ILE A 377 -16.55 15.82 -8.03
C ILE A 377 -17.78 16.68 -8.31
N LYS A 378 -18.93 16.03 -8.46
CA LYS A 378 -20.25 16.68 -8.60
C LYS A 378 -21.29 15.91 -7.79
N SER A 379 -22.49 16.48 -7.62
CA SER A 379 -23.60 15.67 -7.12
C SER A 379 -23.96 14.57 -8.13
N PRO A 380 -24.49 13.42 -7.67
CA PRO A 380 -24.94 12.33 -8.54
C PRO A 380 -25.88 12.80 -9.66
N GLU A 381 -26.80 13.71 -9.33
CA GLU A 381 -27.75 14.31 -10.29
C GLU A 381 -27.02 15.15 -11.33
N ALA A 382 -26.05 15.98 -10.93
CA ALA A 382 -25.33 16.86 -11.85
C ALA A 382 -24.42 16.08 -12.81
N ALA A 383 -23.83 14.97 -12.38
CA ALA A 383 -23.08 14.09 -13.27
C ALA A 383 -24.00 13.34 -14.24
N MET A 384 -25.16 12.91 -13.77
CA MET A 384 -26.19 12.29 -14.61
C MET A 384 -26.74 13.26 -15.65
N GLU A 385 -27.03 14.52 -15.28
CA GLU A 385 -27.43 15.58 -16.21
C GLU A 385 -26.38 15.78 -17.31
N GLN A 386 -25.10 15.80 -16.94
CA GLN A 386 -24.00 15.95 -17.90
C GLN A 386 -23.93 14.77 -18.88
N ALA A 387 -24.10 13.53 -18.40
CA ALA A 387 -24.11 12.36 -19.23
C ALA A 387 -25.32 12.36 -20.20
N ILE A 388 -26.49 12.76 -19.72
CA ILE A 388 -27.71 12.86 -20.54
C ILE A 388 -27.55 13.92 -21.63
N ARG A 389 -27.05 15.11 -21.28
CA ARG A 389 -26.80 16.19 -22.26
C ARG A 389 -25.81 15.72 -23.36
N LYS A 390 -24.73 15.06 -22.95
CA LYS A 390 -23.76 14.53 -23.89
C LYS A 390 -24.34 13.39 -24.72
N GLY A 391 -25.16 12.53 -24.13
CA GLY A 391 -25.88 11.48 -24.85
C GLY A 391 -26.87 12.01 -25.89
N ILE A 392 -27.54 13.13 -25.63
CA ILE A 392 -28.41 13.82 -26.60
C ILE A 392 -27.56 14.39 -27.75
N GLU A 393 -26.47 15.09 -27.42
CA GLU A 393 -25.56 15.70 -28.40
C GLU A 393 -24.95 14.66 -29.35
N LEU A 394 -24.58 13.48 -28.84
CA LEU A 394 -23.95 12.42 -29.59
C LEU A 394 -24.96 11.39 -30.16
N GLU A 395 -26.26 11.63 -30.02
CA GLU A 395 -27.33 10.71 -30.42
C GLU A 395 -27.15 9.28 -29.85
N ALA A 396 -26.70 9.17 -28.60
CA ALA A 396 -26.40 7.92 -27.96
C ALA A 396 -27.63 7.01 -27.85
N GLN A 397 -27.42 5.69 -27.96
CA GLN A 397 -28.49 4.70 -27.88
C GLN A 397 -29.04 4.57 -26.45
N HIS A 398 -28.16 4.71 -25.42
CA HIS A 398 -28.54 4.69 -24.01
C HIS A 398 -27.46 5.33 -23.11
N ILE A 399 -27.86 5.56 -21.85
CA ILE A 399 -26.98 5.94 -20.74
C ILE A 399 -26.83 4.73 -19.84
N GLY A 400 -25.63 4.18 -19.74
CA GLY A 400 -25.29 3.07 -18.85
C GLY A 400 -24.73 3.56 -17.51
N VAL A 401 -25.05 2.83 -16.43
CA VAL A 401 -24.57 3.15 -15.07
C VAL A 401 -24.07 1.90 -14.40
N GLU A 402 -22.87 1.94 -13.78
CA GLU A 402 -22.41 0.91 -12.87
C GLU A 402 -23.20 1.00 -11.55
N THR A 403 -23.79 -0.12 -11.13
CA THR A 403 -24.72 -0.12 -9.98
C THR A 403 -24.17 -0.89 -8.77
N ASP A 404 -22.89 -1.16 -8.71
CA ASP A 404 -22.25 -1.87 -7.57
C ASP A 404 -22.41 -1.10 -6.26
N GLN A 405 -22.46 0.23 -6.32
CA GLN A 405 -22.81 1.10 -5.20
C GLN A 405 -24.13 1.84 -5.52
N GLY A 406 -25.04 1.93 -4.54
CA GLY A 406 -26.33 2.63 -4.67
C GLY A 406 -27.46 1.86 -5.35
N GLY A 407 -27.20 0.75 -6.03
CA GLY A 407 -28.21 -0.18 -6.55
C GLY A 407 -29.26 0.47 -7.47
N ASP A 408 -30.54 0.17 -7.20
CA ASP A 408 -31.68 0.63 -8.02
C ASP A 408 -32.00 2.13 -7.85
N THR A 409 -31.32 2.83 -6.95
CA THR A 409 -31.48 4.28 -6.73
C THR A 409 -31.09 5.08 -7.98
N TRP A 410 -30.14 4.57 -8.78
CA TRP A 410 -29.65 5.25 -9.98
C TRP A 410 -30.71 5.43 -11.07
N GLU A 411 -31.67 4.55 -11.18
CA GLU A 411 -32.80 4.74 -12.10
C GLU A 411 -33.67 5.94 -11.69
N SER A 412 -33.83 6.17 -10.37
CA SER A 412 -34.56 7.33 -9.85
C SER A 412 -33.79 8.62 -10.09
N VAL A 413 -32.46 8.61 -9.86
CA VAL A 413 -31.58 9.77 -10.17
C VAL A 413 -31.63 10.09 -11.65
N TYR A 414 -31.59 9.07 -12.52
CA TYR A 414 -31.71 9.27 -13.97
C TYR A 414 -33.06 9.92 -14.34
N LYS A 415 -34.20 9.47 -13.80
CA LYS A 415 -35.52 10.04 -14.11
C LYS A 415 -35.59 11.52 -13.76
N VAL A 416 -35.12 11.89 -12.57
CA VAL A 416 -35.09 13.31 -12.11
C VAL A 416 -34.18 14.14 -13.01
N ALA A 417 -32.98 13.65 -13.30
CA ALA A 417 -32.03 14.35 -14.16
C ALA A 417 -32.54 14.51 -15.60
N ALA A 418 -33.20 13.48 -16.13
CA ALA A 418 -33.78 13.51 -17.48
C ALA A 418 -34.90 14.56 -17.62
N GLU A 419 -35.81 14.63 -16.65
CA GLU A 419 -36.86 15.64 -16.62
C GLU A 419 -36.27 17.04 -16.54
N LYS A 420 -35.26 17.23 -15.69
CA LYS A 420 -34.59 18.54 -15.57
C LYS A 420 -33.90 18.93 -16.87
N VAL A 421 -33.08 18.04 -17.46
CA VAL A 421 -32.40 18.30 -18.74
C VAL A 421 -33.42 18.65 -19.84
N GLN A 422 -34.52 17.94 -19.90
CA GLN A 422 -35.58 18.23 -20.88
C GLN A 422 -36.15 19.63 -20.72
N ASN A 423 -36.43 20.06 -19.49
CA ASN A 423 -36.96 21.37 -19.18
C ASN A 423 -35.91 22.48 -19.45
N ASP A 424 -34.67 22.25 -19.03
CA ASP A 424 -33.57 23.20 -19.23
C ASP A 424 -33.32 23.42 -20.75
N MET A 425 -33.25 22.37 -21.55
CA MET A 425 -33.05 22.46 -22.99
C MET A 425 -34.19 23.22 -23.69
N ARG A 426 -35.43 23.01 -23.24
CA ARG A 426 -36.58 23.76 -23.76
C ARG A 426 -36.46 25.25 -23.43
N LEU A 427 -36.09 25.59 -22.20
CA LEU A 427 -35.90 26.97 -21.74
C LEU A 427 -34.71 27.62 -22.46
N GLU A 428 -33.60 26.92 -22.59
CA GLU A 428 -32.41 27.39 -23.34
C GLU A 428 -32.76 27.69 -24.79
N TRP A 429 -33.54 26.78 -25.41
CA TRP A 429 -33.97 27.00 -26.81
C TRP A 429 -34.89 28.19 -26.96
N LEU A 430 -35.91 28.39 -26.08
CA LEU A 430 -36.81 29.52 -26.10
C LEU A 430 -36.07 30.85 -25.84
N THR A 431 -35.06 30.81 -24.95
CA THR A 431 -34.23 31.98 -24.65
C THR A 431 -33.39 32.38 -25.86
N ALA A 432 -32.88 31.42 -26.61
CA ALA A 432 -32.10 31.63 -27.82
C ALA A 432 -32.98 32.06 -29.04
N HIS A 433 -34.28 31.75 -29.00
CA HIS A 433 -35.22 32.02 -30.08
C HIS A 433 -36.50 32.68 -29.56
N PRO A 434 -36.43 33.95 -29.10
CA PRO A 434 -37.55 34.63 -28.44
C PRO A 434 -38.79 34.80 -29.31
N ASP A 435 -38.61 34.76 -30.63
CA ASP A 435 -39.70 34.91 -31.61
C ASP A 435 -40.38 33.59 -32.01
N LYS A 436 -39.90 32.44 -31.46
CA LYS A 436 -40.40 31.11 -31.78
C LYS A 436 -41.22 30.52 -30.63
N ARG A 437 -42.05 29.52 -30.95
CA ARG A 437 -42.80 28.74 -29.97
C ARG A 437 -42.08 27.42 -29.70
N ILE A 438 -42.42 26.78 -28.58
CA ILE A 438 -41.81 25.48 -28.20
C ILE A 438 -42.06 24.40 -29.24
N GLU A 439 -43.17 24.47 -29.99
CA GLU A 439 -43.51 23.52 -31.05
C GLU A 439 -42.54 23.62 -32.24
N ASP A 440 -41.86 24.75 -32.40
CA ASP A 440 -40.85 24.98 -33.45
C ASP A 440 -39.49 24.39 -33.08
N MET A 441 -39.31 23.92 -31.85
CA MET A 441 -38.06 23.33 -31.41
C MET A 441 -37.80 22.01 -32.15
N PRO A 442 -36.57 21.81 -32.69
CA PRO A 442 -36.21 20.54 -33.28
C PRO A 442 -36.36 19.39 -32.24
N PRO A 443 -36.92 18.26 -32.66
CA PRO A 443 -37.08 17.12 -31.76
C PRO A 443 -35.73 16.59 -31.34
N PHE A 444 -35.58 16.31 -30.05
CA PHE A 444 -34.43 15.61 -29.51
C PHE A 444 -34.89 14.40 -28.72
N ARG A 445 -34.04 13.37 -28.65
CA ARG A 445 -34.32 12.13 -27.93
C ARG A 445 -33.43 12.06 -26.69
N ILE A 446 -34.03 11.86 -25.53
CA ILE A 446 -33.30 11.50 -24.32
C ILE A 446 -32.93 10.00 -24.42
N PRO A 447 -31.64 9.64 -24.38
CA PRO A 447 -31.22 8.24 -24.43
C PRO A 447 -31.76 7.48 -23.22
N PRO A 448 -32.36 6.28 -23.37
CA PRO A 448 -32.90 5.50 -22.25
C PRO A 448 -31.83 5.07 -21.29
N PHE A 449 -32.21 4.86 -20.02
CA PHE A 449 -31.37 4.32 -18.97
C PHE A 449 -31.11 2.82 -19.18
N THR A 450 -29.88 2.37 -18.88
CA THR A 450 -29.53 0.99 -18.68
C THR A 450 -28.54 0.85 -17.51
N SER A 451 -28.33 -0.37 -17.02
CA SER A 451 -27.39 -0.63 -15.95
C SER A 451 -26.57 -1.88 -16.27
N ASP A 452 -25.43 -2.03 -15.59
CA ASP A 452 -24.60 -3.22 -15.66
C ASP A 452 -25.35 -4.52 -15.29
N LYS A 453 -26.42 -4.44 -14.48
CA LYS A 453 -27.28 -5.57 -14.10
C LYS A 453 -28.10 -6.14 -15.27
N VAL A 454 -28.48 -5.28 -16.21
CA VAL A 454 -29.34 -5.64 -17.35
C VAL A 454 -28.48 -6.09 -18.54
N SER A 455 -27.25 -5.62 -18.62
CA SER A 455 -26.32 -6.03 -19.69
C SER A 455 -25.77 -7.43 -19.40
N ARG A 456 -25.70 -8.27 -20.43
CA ARG A 456 -25.06 -9.60 -20.38
C ARG A 456 -23.56 -9.53 -20.04
N LEU A 457 -22.97 -8.36 -20.07
CA LEU A 457 -21.58 -8.06 -19.70
C LEU A 457 -21.22 -8.62 -18.33
N ARG A 458 -22.16 -8.61 -17.37
CA ARG A 458 -21.96 -9.21 -16.05
C ARG A 458 -21.83 -10.73 -16.07
N ASN A 459 -22.47 -11.42 -17.03
CA ASN A 459 -22.47 -12.88 -17.13
C ASN A 459 -21.22 -13.41 -17.87
N ASP A 460 -20.69 -12.67 -18.85
CA ASP A 460 -19.48 -13.05 -19.59
C ASP A 460 -18.18 -12.69 -18.84
N ALA A 461 -18.19 -11.62 -18.05
CA ALA A 461 -17.14 -11.30 -17.07
C ALA A 461 -17.05 -12.36 -15.94
N GLY A 462 -18.03 -13.25 -15.81
CA GLY A 462 -18.14 -14.26 -14.76
C GLY A 462 -17.30 -15.53 -14.91
N ARG A 463 -16.41 -15.63 -15.90
CA ARG A 463 -15.56 -16.83 -16.10
C ARG A 463 -14.23 -16.80 -15.33
N GLY A 464 -14.22 -16.24 -14.14
CA GLY A 464 -13.10 -16.28 -13.21
C GLY A 464 -13.25 -15.24 -12.11
N SER A 465 -12.79 -15.55 -10.91
CA SER A 465 -12.84 -14.63 -9.76
C SER A 465 -12.08 -13.30 -9.99
N ASP A 466 -11.15 -13.28 -10.94
CA ASP A 466 -10.29 -12.13 -11.24
C ASP A 466 -10.88 -11.17 -12.27
N SER A 467 -11.84 -11.62 -13.10
CA SER A 467 -12.47 -10.78 -14.13
C SER A 467 -13.39 -9.69 -13.58
N ARG A 468 -13.67 -9.69 -12.27
CA ARG A 468 -14.49 -8.68 -11.59
C ARG A 468 -13.68 -7.49 -11.04
N SER A 469 -12.37 -7.58 -10.97
CA SER A 469 -11.54 -6.46 -10.49
C SER A 469 -11.40 -5.39 -11.56
N LYS A 470 -11.36 -4.10 -11.15
CA LYS A 470 -11.06 -2.98 -12.04
C LYS A 470 -9.73 -3.21 -12.80
N MET A 471 -8.75 -3.87 -12.17
CA MET A 471 -7.48 -4.24 -12.80
C MET A 471 -7.67 -5.22 -13.97
N ALA A 472 -8.39 -6.31 -13.77
CA ALA A 472 -8.62 -7.31 -14.84
C ALA A 472 -9.42 -6.71 -16.01
N ARG A 473 -10.40 -5.84 -15.74
CA ARG A 473 -11.16 -5.10 -16.74
C ARG A 473 -10.25 -4.24 -17.62
N ASN A 474 -9.37 -3.44 -17.00
CA ASN A 474 -8.44 -2.57 -17.73
C ASN A 474 -7.38 -3.36 -18.49
N GLN A 475 -6.87 -4.48 -17.95
CA GLN A 475 -5.96 -5.38 -18.67
C GLN A 475 -6.60 -6.00 -19.90
N LEU A 476 -7.87 -6.40 -19.82
CA LEU A 476 -8.62 -6.95 -20.95
C LEU A 476 -8.81 -5.89 -22.05
N MET A 477 -9.22 -4.66 -21.69
CA MET A 477 -9.38 -3.57 -22.63
C MET A 477 -8.06 -3.20 -23.31
N LEU A 478 -6.95 -3.24 -22.57
CA LEU A 478 -5.61 -3.01 -23.10
C LEU A 478 -5.27 -4.08 -24.15
N SER A 479 -5.34 -5.37 -23.77
CA SER A 479 -4.91 -6.47 -24.62
C SER A 479 -5.81 -6.68 -25.85
N GLU A 480 -7.13 -6.55 -25.71
CA GLU A 480 -8.07 -6.79 -26.82
C GLU A 480 -8.39 -5.55 -27.66
N GLY A 481 -8.24 -4.35 -27.07
CA GLY A 481 -8.56 -3.08 -27.72
C GLY A 481 -7.34 -2.33 -28.21
N TYR A 482 -6.54 -1.83 -27.29
CA TYR A 482 -5.45 -0.90 -27.60
C TYR A 482 -4.25 -1.56 -28.28
N GLU A 483 -3.80 -2.71 -27.82
CA GLU A 483 -2.68 -3.44 -28.45
C GLU A 483 -3.00 -3.91 -29.87
N HIS A 484 -4.28 -4.06 -30.20
CA HIS A 484 -4.73 -4.37 -31.54
C HIS A 484 -5.05 -3.14 -32.42
N GLY A 485 -4.79 -1.91 -31.91
CA GLY A 485 -5.08 -0.67 -32.61
C GLY A 485 -6.59 -0.46 -32.90
N LYS A 486 -7.46 -1.05 -32.06
CA LYS A 486 -8.93 -1.02 -32.21
C LYS A 486 -9.59 0.08 -31.36
N VAL A 487 -8.80 0.90 -30.68
CA VAL A 487 -9.30 2.03 -29.90
C VAL A 487 -8.59 3.30 -30.34
N VAL A 488 -9.38 4.34 -30.61
CA VAL A 488 -8.91 5.65 -31.07
C VAL A 488 -9.57 6.74 -30.22
N HIS A 489 -8.81 7.71 -29.80
CA HIS A 489 -9.29 8.84 -29.00
C HIS A 489 -9.56 10.05 -29.89
N MET A 490 -10.74 10.65 -29.74
CA MET A 490 -11.07 11.90 -30.40
C MET A 490 -10.33 13.06 -29.71
N VAL A 491 -9.70 13.91 -30.51
CA VAL A 491 -9.06 15.13 -30.02
C VAL A 491 -10.10 16.05 -29.39
N GLY A 492 -9.86 16.48 -28.14
CA GLY A 492 -10.79 17.27 -27.34
C GLY A 492 -10.67 16.90 -25.88
N THR A 493 -11.42 15.88 -25.44
CA THR A 493 -11.35 15.40 -24.04
C THR A 493 -10.39 14.22 -23.81
N HIS A 494 -9.69 13.76 -24.86
CA HIS A 494 -8.76 12.63 -24.81
C HIS A 494 -7.71 12.77 -23.69
N ASN A 495 -7.15 13.96 -23.49
CA ASN A 495 -6.17 14.21 -22.44
C ASN A 495 -6.67 13.86 -21.03
N VAL A 496 -7.97 14.05 -20.76
CA VAL A 496 -8.56 13.70 -19.47
C VAL A 496 -8.61 12.19 -19.29
N LEU A 497 -9.04 11.47 -20.33
CA LEU A 497 -9.06 10.00 -20.32
C LEU A 497 -7.66 9.41 -20.22
N GLU A 498 -6.73 9.87 -21.06
CA GLU A 498 -5.37 9.35 -21.10
C GLU A 498 -4.63 9.59 -19.79
N LYS A 499 -4.83 10.74 -19.15
CA LYS A 499 -4.31 11.00 -17.80
C LYS A 499 -4.90 10.01 -16.78
N SER A 500 -6.20 9.71 -16.88
CA SER A 500 -6.85 8.72 -16.01
C SER A 500 -6.31 7.30 -16.25
N LEU A 501 -6.18 6.88 -17.52
CA LEU A 501 -5.60 5.59 -17.88
C LEU A 501 -4.14 5.48 -17.43
N ARG A 502 -3.29 6.47 -17.72
CA ARG A 502 -1.88 6.44 -17.34
C ARG A 502 -1.63 6.39 -15.83
N ARG A 503 -2.53 6.93 -15.00
CA ARG A 503 -2.40 6.81 -13.54
C ARG A 503 -2.99 5.52 -12.99
N PHE A 504 -3.80 4.78 -13.78
CA PHE A 504 -4.40 3.54 -13.32
C PHE A 504 -3.31 2.50 -12.94
N PRO A 505 -3.35 1.82 -11.78
CA PRO A 505 -4.50 1.65 -10.88
C PRO A 505 -4.59 2.67 -9.73
N ASN A 506 -3.90 3.80 -9.79
CA ASN A 506 -3.96 4.82 -8.76
C ASN A 506 -5.25 5.66 -8.88
N LYS A 507 -5.83 6.02 -7.73
CA LYS A 507 -7.08 6.80 -7.69
C LYS A 507 -6.92 8.23 -8.24
N PRO A 508 -8.00 8.84 -8.74
CA PRO A 508 -9.33 8.28 -8.93
C PRO A 508 -9.40 7.31 -10.12
N LEU A 509 -10.23 6.27 -10.03
CA LEU A 509 -10.33 5.17 -11.01
C LEU A 509 -11.57 5.26 -11.90
N ASP A 510 -12.50 6.15 -11.54
CA ASP A 510 -13.88 6.14 -12.00
C ASP A 510 -14.01 6.44 -13.50
N LEU A 511 -13.15 7.32 -14.04
CA LEU A 511 -13.14 7.58 -15.48
C LEU A 511 -12.57 6.39 -16.28
N ALA A 512 -11.49 5.75 -15.82
CA ALA A 512 -10.95 4.57 -16.49
C ALA A 512 -11.95 3.42 -16.48
N ASP A 513 -12.73 3.27 -15.40
CA ASP A 513 -13.73 2.22 -15.28
C ASP A 513 -15.00 2.53 -16.09
N SER A 514 -15.48 3.78 -16.09
CA SER A 514 -16.59 4.18 -16.97
C SER A 514 -16.23 3.99 -18.45
N TRP A 515 -14.96 4.23 -18.83
CA TRP A 515 -14.49 3.96 -20.20
C TRP A 515 -14.43 2.47 -20.50
N TRP A 516 -14.02 1.63 -19.55
CA TRP A 516 -14.07 0.18 -19.72
C TRP A 516 -15.50 -0.30 -19.98
N TRP A 517 -16.50 0.17 -19.22
CA TRP A 517 -17.90 -0.16 -19.42
C TRP A 517 -18.38 0.27 -20.82
N CYS A 518 -17.99 1.47 -21.24
CA CYS A 518 -18.31 1.98 -22.57
C CYS A 518 -17.73 1.08 -23.69
N TRP A 519 -16.43 0.76 -23.58
CA TRP A 519 -15.74 -0.12 -24.53
C TRP A 519 -16.32 -1.54 -24.56
N ALA A 520 -16.57 -2.13 -23.40
CA ALA A 520 -17.13 -3.47 -23.28
C ALA A 520 -18.53 -3.57 -23.91
N ASP A 521 -19.39 -2.57 -23.66
CA ASP A 521 -20.72 -2.50 -24.25
C ASP A 521 -20.67 -2.39 -25.78
N LEU A 522 -19.76 -1.57 -26.31
CA LEU A 522 -19.59 -1.40 -27.75
C LEU A 522 -19.05 -2.65 -28.45
N THR A 523 -18.18 -3.40 -27.79
CA THR A 523 -17.52 -4.60 -28.33
C THR A 523 -18.29 -5.89 -28.08
N GLU A 524 -19.36 -5.87 -27.25
CA GLU A 524 -20.19 -7.04 -27.00
C GLU A 524 -20.77 -7.60 -28.30
N ARG A 525 -20.41 -8.85 -28.65
CA ARG A 525 -20.98 -9.55 -29.79
C ARG A 525 -22.44 -9.89 -29.50
N ARG A 526 -23.38 -9.10 -30.02
CA ARG A 526 -24.78 -9.49 -30.04
C ARG A 526 -24.91 -10.74 -30.88
N THR A 527 -25.13 -11.89 -30.28
CA THR A 527 -25.67 -13.05 -30.99
C THR A 527 -27.04 -12.64 -31.51
N VAL A 528 -27.11 -12.35 -32.82
CA VAL A 528 -28.38 -12.17 -33.50
C VAL A 528 -29.09 -13.53 -33.41
N GLY A 529 -30.04 -13.62 -32.48
CA GLY A 529 -30.90 -14.78 -32.36
C GLY A 529 -31.60 -14.95 -33.71
N ALA A 530 -31.33 -16.05 -34.38
CA ALA A 530 -32.08 -16.45 -35.58
C ALA A 530 -33.53 -16.63 -35.16
N TRP A 531 -34.36 -15.62 -35.39
CA TRP A 531 -35.80 -15.79 -35.42
C TRP A 531 -36.12 -16.55 -36.67
N GLY A 532 -36.24 -17.87 -36.47
CA GLY A 532 -36.73 -18.76 -37.53
C GLY A 532 -38.10 -18.29 -38.00
N ARG A 533 -38.24 -18.23 -39.31
CA ARG A 533 -39.51 -18.14 -40.02
C ARG A 533 -40.46 -19.23 -39.51
N ARG A 534 -41.63 -18.84 -39.08
CA ARG A 534 -42.88 -19.55 -39.33
C ARG A 534 -43.95 -18.52 -39.68
#